data_7f80639f012f7726f9bf4a3a16241290
#
_entry.id   7f80639f012f7726f9bf4a3a16241290
#
_cell.length_a   1.000
_cell.length_b   1.000
_cell.length_c   1.000
_cell.angle_alpha   90.00
_cell.angle_beta   90.00
_cell.angle_gamma   90.00
#
_symmetry.space_group_name_H-M   'P 1'
#
loop_
_entity.id
_entity.type
_entity.pdbx_description
1 polymer ?
#
loop_
_entity_poly.entity_id
_entity_poly.type
_entity_poly.pdbx_seq_one_letter_code
_entity_poly.pdbx_strand_id
1 'polypeptide(L)'
;MLKGKTIVLGVTGSIAAYKMANVASMLVKRGCEVHVVMTKNATNFINPIAFESLTNTKCLVETFDRNFQFHVAHVSLTDKADAMLIAPASANIIGKIANGIADDMLSTTVMACNKPVIISPAMNTKMYNNPILQDNLDKLRRFGYEIVEPANGHLACGTSGAGKMPSEEVLVAHLERVIAKEKDLKGKKVLVTAGPTIEAIDPVRYISNHSSGKMGYAIAKMAMLRGADVTLVTGKTAIEPPMFVDVVPIVSAQGMYDAVISRRSEEHTSELQSLTNLVCR
;
A
#
# COMPACT_ATOMS: atom_id res chain seq x y z
N MET A 1 -9.27 3.02 10.11
CA MET A 1 -9.76 2.45 8.85
C MET A 1 -9.65 0.93 8.81
N LEU A 2 -8.63 0.34 9.45
CA LEU A 2 -8.41 -1.11 9.50
C LEU A 2 -8.94 -1.82 10.76
N LYS A 3 -9.61 -1.11 11.66
CA LYS A 3 -10.12 -1.67 12.91
C LYS A 3 -11.04 -2.86 12.67
N GLY A 4 -10.77 -3.98 13.36
CA GLY A 4 -11.52 -5.23 13.25
C GLY A 4 -11.20 -6.07 12.00
N LYS A 5 -10.19 -5.66 11.20
CA LYS A 5 -9.70 -6.45 10.06
C LYS A 5 -8.66 -7.46 10.51
N THR A 6 -8.67 -8.62 9.89
CA THR A 6 -7.69 -9.71 10.09
C THR A 6 -6.65 -9.69 8.97
N ILE A 7 -5.38 -9.52 9.32
CA ILE A 7 -4.26 -9.44 8.38
C ILE A 7 -3.31 -10.61 8.61
N VAL A 8 -2.96 -11.29 7.52
CA VAL A 8 -1.90 -12.30 7.52
C VAL A 8 -0.61 -11.68 7.00
N LEU A 9 0.44 -11.68 7.83
CA LEU A 9 1.77 -11.24 7.45
C LEU A 9 2.64 -12.45 7.08
N GLY A 10 3.07 -12.50 5.82
CA GLY A 10 4.04 -13.47 5.33
C GLY A 10 5.45 -12.90 5.39
N VAL A 11 6.34 -13.48 6.18
CA VAL A 11 7.72 -12.99 6.35
C VAL A 11 8.71 -14.00 5.77
N THR A 12 9.59 -13.54 4.88
CA THR A 12 10.59 -14.40 4.23
C THR A 12 12.02 -14.02 4.57
N GLY A 13 12.97 -14.87 4.19
CA GLY A 13 14.40 -14.73 4.52
C GLY A 13 15.06 -13.55 3.81
N SER A 14 15.02 -12.40 4.42
CA SER A 14 15.70 -11.18 4.00
C SER A 14 16.09 -10.37 5.25
N ILE A 15 17.18 -9.61 5.14
CA ILE A 15 17.58 -8.69 6.22
C ILE A 15 16.46 -7.71 6.60
N ALA A 16 15.58 -7.35 5.66
CA ALA A 16 14.45 -6.46 5.92
C ALA A 16 13.34 -7.08 6.80
N ALA A 17 13.44 -8.37 7.17
CA ALA A 17 12.46 -9.06 8.01
C ALA A 17 12.26 -8.37 9.38
N TYR A 18 13.32 -7.76 9.97
CA TYR A 18 13.21 -7.03 11.22
C TYR A 18 12.18 -5.91 11.22
N LYS A 19 11.98 -5.27 10.06
CA LYS A 19 11.01 -4.18 9.89
C LYS A 19 9.57 -4.65 10.05
N MET A 20 9.32 -5.93 9.81
CA MET A 20 7.97 -6.48 9.91
C MET A 20 7.44 -6.51 11.34
N ALA A 21 8.31 -6.48 12.35
CA ALA A 21 7.89 -6.27 13.73
C ALA A 21 7.24 -4.89 13.92
N ASN A 22 7.77 -3.84 13.28
CA ASN A 22 7.15 -2.52 13.29
C ASN A 22 5.81 -2.52 12.57
N VAL A 23 5.71 -3.16 11.39
CA VAL A 23 4.45 -3.29 10.64
C VAL A 23 3.40 -4.02 11.48
N ALA A 24 3.75 -5.13 12.11
CA ALA A 24 2.85 -5.87 13.00
C ALA A 24 2.34 -4.97 14.15
N SER A 25 3.25 -4.26 14.81
CA SER A 25 2.90 -3.31 15.89
C SER A 25 1.98 -2.18 15.38
N MET A 26 2.26 -1.62 14.20
CA MET A 26 1.43 -0.58 13.59
C MET A 26 0.01 -1.08 13.28
N LEU A 27 -0.14 -2.31 12.80
CA LEU A 27 -1.44 -2.93 12.49
C LEU A 27 -2.23 -3.22 13.77
N VAL A 28 -1.59 -3.79 14.78
CA VAL A 28 -2.21 -4.03 16.10
C VAL A 28 -2.69 -2.73 16.73
N LYS A 29 -1.88 -1.66 16.71
CA LYS A 29 -2.28 -0.32 17.20
C LYS A 29 -3.46 0.27 16.42
N ARG A 30 -3.67 -0.12 15.17
CA ARG A 30 -4.84 0.27 14.35
C ARG A 30 -6.07 -0.62 14.60
N GLY A 31 -5.97 -1.58 15.52
CA GLY A 31 -7.05 -2.49 15.92
C GLY A 31 -7.26 -3.64 14.96
N CYS A 32 -6.22 -4.06 14.23
CA CYS A 32 -6.24 -5.30 13.43
C CYS A 32 -5.95 -6.51 14.30
N GLU A 33 -6.54 -7.65 13.94
CA GLU A 33 -6.04 -8.96 14.31
C GLU A 33 -4.92 -9.34 13.33
N VAL A 34 -3.73 -9.67 13.84
CA VAL A 34 -2.55 -9.94 13.01
C VAL A 34 -2.04 -11.34 13.26
N HIS A 35 -1.97 -12.14 12.21
CA HIS A 35 -1.35 -13.46 12.21
C HIS A 35 -0.07 -13.44 11.38
N VAL A 36 0.97 -14.11 11.85
CA VAL A 36 2.26 -14.12 11.17
C VAL A 36 2.62 -15.53 10.72
N VAL A 37 2.98 -15.65 9.45
CA VAL A 37 3.50 -16.87 8.84
C VAL A 37 4.91 -16.60 8.35
N MET A 38 5.88 -17.35 8.83
CA MET A 38 7.28 -17.18 8.46
C MET A 38 7.79 -18.37 7.66
N THR A 39 8.65 -18.10 6.69
CA THR A 39 9.46 -19.18 6.12
C THR A 39 10.57 -19.58 7.09
N LYS A 40 11.05 -20.82 7.00
CA LYS A 40 12.18 -21.30 7.81
C LYS A 40 13.41 -20.40 7.69
N ASN A 41 13.69 -19.86 6.50
CA ASN A 41 14.80 -18.94 6.30
C ASN A 41 14.59 -17.58 6.98
N ALA A 42 13.35 -17.15 7.22
CA ALA A 42 13.08 -15.90 7.92
C ALA A 42 13.50 -15.96 9.40
N THR A 43 13.43 -17.13 10.02
CA THR A 43 13.81 -17.32 11.44
C THR A 43 15.29 -17.06 11.71
N ASN A 44 16.14 -17.05 10.68
CA ASN A 44 17.55 -16.66 10.80
C ASN A 44 17.74 -15.13 10.96
N PHE A 45 16.73 -14.32 10.64
CA PHE A 45 16.80 -12.86 10.69
C PHE A 45 15.99 -12.26 11.84
N ILE A 46 14.89 -12.92 12.23
CA ILE A 46 14.05 -12.50 13.34
C ILE A 46 13.39 -13.74 13.98
N ASN A 47 13.37 -13.78 15.29
CA ASN A 47 12.78 -14.91 16.03
C ASN A 47 11.23 -14.79 16.00
N PRO A 48 10.49 -15.91 15.80
CA PRO A 48 9.03 -15.96 15.89
C PRO A 48 8.44 -15.32 17.15
N ILE A 49 9.09 -15.47 18.31
CA ILE A 49 8.66 -14.91 19.59
C ILE A 49 8.50 -13.37 19.55
N ALA A 50 9.25 -12.68 18.68
CA ALA A 50 9.12 -11.24 18.52
C ALA A 50 7.75 -10.86 17.98
N PHE A 51 7.22 -11.64 17.04
CA PHE A 51 5.88 -11.43 16.50
C PHE A 51 4.80 -11.87 17.49
N GLU A 52 4.95 -13.03 18.13
CA GLU A 52 3.99 -13.55 19.11
C GLU A 52 3.76 -12.56 20.25
N SER A 53 4.84 -11.95 20.74
CA SER A 53 4.77 -10.91 21.78
C SER A 53 4.04 -9.65 21.35
N LEU A 54 4.08 -9.30 20.05
CA LEU A 54 3.45 -8.10 19.52
C LEU A 54 1.99 -8.32 19.13
N THR A 55 1.67 -9.51 18.59
CA THR A 55 0.36 -9.80 18.01
C THR A 55 -0.55 -10.59 18.94
N ASN A 56 0.00 -11.18 19.99
CA ASN A 56 -0.68 -12.13 20.88
C ASN A 56 -1.30 -13.31 20.11
N THR A 57 -0.68 -13.70 18.99
CA THR A 57 -1.04 -14.86 18.16
C THR A 57 0.17 -15.73 17.92
N LYS A 58 -0.02 -17.05 17.76
CA LYS A 58 1.09 -17.95 17.44
C LYS A 58 1.65 -17.64 16.06
N CYS A 59 2.96 -17.53 15.95
CA CYS A 59 3.67 -17.40 14.68
C CYS A 59 3.85 -18.78 14.03
N LEU A 60 3.37 -18.94 12.80
CA LEU A 60 3.40 -20.23 12.09
C LEU A 60 4.66 -20.32 11.21
N VAL A 61 5.43 -21.39 11.39
CA VAL A 61 6.67 -21.66 10.62
C VAL A 61 6.60 -22.99 9.91
N GLU A 62 6.21 -24.04 10.63
CA GLU A 62 6.17 -25.41 10.14
C GLU A 62 4.74 -25.82 9.74
N THR A 63 4.61 -26.48 8.60
CA THR A 63 3.31 -26.93 8.08
C THR A 63 2.72 -28.08 8.93
N PHE A 64 3.57 -28.92 9.50
CA PHE A 64 3.21 -30.15 10.23
C PHE A 64 3.62 -30.09 11.71
N ASP A 65 3.22 -29.04 12.40
CA ASP A 65 3.39 -28.96 13.85
C ASP A 65 2.40 -29.89 14.55
N ARG A 66 2.92 -30.95 15.20
CA ARG A 66 2.12 -31.98 15.88
C ARG A 66 1.35 -31.48 17.11
N ASN A 67 1.70 -30.30 17.63
CA ASN A 67 1.03 -29.67 18.77
C ASN A 67 -0.18 -28.81 18.36
N PHE A 68 -0.59 -28.87 17.10
CA PHE A 68 -1.71 -28.10 16.61
C PHE A 68 -3.02 -28.88 16.71
N GLN A 69 -4.10 -28.22 17.19
CA GLN A 69 -5.44 -28.77 17.20
C GLN A 69 -5.92 -29.02 15.76
N PHE A 70 -6.79 -30.01 15.57
CA PHE A 70 -7.26 -30.64 14.32
C PHE A 70 -7.81 -29.74 13.19
N HIS A 71 -7.62 -28.42 13.24
CA HIS A 71 -7.94 -27.54 12.12
C HIS A 71 -6.72 -27.31 11.25
N VAL A 72 -6.90 -27.50 9.94
CA VAL A 72 -5.85 -27.24 8.94
C VAL A 72 -5.49 -25.75 9.01
N ALA A 73 -4.37 -25.44 9.66
CA ALA A 73 -4.01 -24.09 10.08
C ALA A 73 -4.02 -23.08 8.92
N HIS A 74 -3.48 -23.45 7.75
CA HIS A 74 -3.44 -22.58 6.58
C HIS A 74 -4.84 -22.26 6.00
N VAL A 75 -5.80 -23.21 6.04
CA VAL A 75 -7.17 -22.99 5.58
C VAL A 75 -7.91 -22.07 6.55
N SER A 76 -7.89 -22.41 7.84
CA SER A 76 -8.58 -21.61 8.86
C SER A 76 -8.05 -20.16 8.91
N LEU A 77 -6.77 -19.96 8.64
CA LEU A 77 -6.14 -18.65 8.61
C LEU A 77 -6.60 -17.83 7.39
N THR A 78 -6.65 -18.44 6.21
CA THR A 78 -7.10 -17.76 4.99
C THR A 78 -8.59 -17.45 4.98
N ASP A 79 -9.41 -18.28 5.63
CA ASP A 79 -10.85 -18.01 5.77
C ASP A 79 -11.14 -16.78 6.64
N LYS A 80 -10.36 -16.57 7.70
CA LYS A 80 -10.47 -15.40 8.59
C LYS A 80 -9.87 -14.12 8.01
N ALA A 81 -8.89 -14.27 7.12
CA ALA A 81 -8.15 -13.12 6.60
C ALA A 81 -9.01 -12.16 5.77
N ASP A 82 -8.80 -10.87 5.93
CA ASP A 82 -9.27 -9.84 4.98
C ASP A 82 -8.25 -9.56 3.89
N ALA A 83 -6.96 -9.69 4.19
CA ALA A 83 -5.85 -9.59 3.23
C ALA A 83 -4.59 -10.28 3.74
N MET A 84 -3.68 -10.57 2.83
CA MET A 84 -2.34 -11.05 3.13
C MET A 84 -1.29 -10.05 2.62
N LEU A 85 -0.28 -9.77 3.44
CA LEU A 85 0.90 -8.99 3.05
C LEU A 85 2.14 -9.86 3.16
N ILE A 86 2.83 -10.10 2.06
CA ILE A 86 4.11 -10.81 2.02
C ILE A 86 5.22 -9.78 1.93
N ALA A 87 5.88 -9.54 3.02
CA ALA A 87 6.97 -8.59 3.16
C ALA A 87 7.95 -9.03 4.27
N PRO A 88 9.26 -8.96 4.02
CA PRO A 88 9.87 -8.86 2.70
C PRO A 88 9.57 -10.11 1.86
N ALA A 89 9.34 -9.94 0.55
CA ALA A 89 9.20 -11.06 -0.37
C ALA A 89 10.53 -11.32 -1.09
N SER A 90 11.15 -12.45 -0.77
CA SER A 90 12.38 -12.89 -1.45
C SER A 90 12.10 -13.40 -2.86
N ALA A 91 13.13 -13.44 -3.73
CA ALA A 91 13.01 -14.02 -5.06
C ALA A 91 12.50 -15.47 -5.03
N ASN A 92 12.88 -16.23 -4.00
CA ASN A 92 12.42 -17.60 -3.80
C ASN A 92 10.90 -17.68 -3.65
N ILE A 93 10.31 -16.89 -2.73
CA ILE A 93 8.85 -16.96 -2.50
C ILE A 93 8.07 -16.43 -3.72
N ILE A 94 8.57 -15.39 -4.39
CA ILE A 94 7.98 -14.86 -5.63
C ILE A 94 7.97 -15.96 -6.71
N GLY A 95 9.07 -16.66 -6.91
CA GLY A 95 9.17 -17.76 -7.85
C GLY A 95 8.22 -18.92 -7.51
N LYS A 96 8.11 -19.30 -6.22
CA LYS A 96 7.21 -20.35 -5.76
C LYS A 96 5.75 -19.97 -6.05
N ILE A 97 5.29 -18.81 -5.60
CA ILE A 97 3.91 -18.37 -5.79
C ILE A 97 3.56 -18.25 -7.28
N ALA A 98 4.44 -17.65 -8.09
CA ALA A 98 4.22 -17.50 -9.52
C ALA A 98 4.08 -18.83 -10.27
N ASN A 99 4.69 -19.91 -9.74
CA ASN A 99 4.66 -21.24 -10.37
C ASN A 99 3.82 -22.26 -9.59
N GLY A 100 3.03 -21.83 -8.60
CA GLY A 100 2.10 -22.69 -7.89
C GLY A 100 2.77 -23.74 -6.98
N ILE A 101 3.99 -23.44 -6.47
CA ILE A 101 4.71 -24.32 -5.55
C ILE A 101 4.27 -24.02 -4.12
N ALA A 102 3.76 -25.04 -3.42
CA ALA A 102 3.24 -24.97 -2.07
C ALA A 102 3.94 -26.02 -1.18
N ASP A 103 5.22 -25.82 -0.91
CA ASP A 103 6.10 -26.78 -0.22
C ASP A 103 6.47 -26.33 1.21
N ASP A 104 6.03 -25.15 1.64
CA ASP A 104 6.19 -24.65 3.00
C ASP A 104 4.89 -23.99 3.51
N MET A 105 4.85 -23.67 4.81
CA MET A 105 3.66 -23.09 5.45
C MET A 105 3.18 -21.82 4.76
N LEU A 106 4.10 -20.92 4.36
CA LEU A 106 3.73 -19.66 3.74
C LEU A 106 3.20 -19.87 2.32
N SER A 107 3.90 -20.62 1.48
CA SER A 107 3.48 -20.89 0.10
C SER A 107 2.17 -21.66 0.04
N THR A 108 1.94 -22.59 0.97
CA THR A 108 0.67 -23.31 1.11
C THR A 108 -0.47 -22.37 1.53
N THR A 109 -0.21 -21.47 2.49
CA THR A 109 -1.21 -20.47 2.92
C THR A 109 -1.58 -19.52 1.78
N VAL A 110 -0.60 -19.06 0.99
CA VAL A 110 -0.87 -18.22 -0.19
C VAL A 110 -1.69 -18.94 -1.23
N MET A 111 -1.38 -20.22 -1.49
CA MET A 111 -2.12 -21.04 -2.47
C MET A 111 -3.57 -21.26 -2.06
N ALA A 112 -3.85 -21.38 -0.77
CA ALA A 112 -5.21 -21.53 -0.22
C ALA A 112 -5.96 -20.18 -0.11
N CYS A 113 -5.29 -19.04 -0.30
CA CYS A 113 -5.86 -17.73 -0.04
C CYS A 113 -6.68 -17.21 -1.23
N ASN A 114 -7.96 -16.89 -0.99
CA ASN A 114 -8.87 -16.27 -1.95
C ASN A 114 -9.06 -14.76 -1.68
N LYS A 115 -8.29 -14.18 -0.76
CA LYS A 115 -8.32 -12.77 -0.40
C LYS A 115 -7.21 -12.01 -1.12
N PRO A 116 -7.28 -10.67 -1.16
CA PRO A 116 -6.22 -9.87 -1.74
C PRO A 116 -4.86 -10.19 -1.12
N VAL A 117 -3.86 -10.43 -1.97
CA VAL A 117 -2.48 -10.68 -1.55
C VAL A 117 -1.60 -9.57 -2.09
N ILE A 118 -0.86 -8.94 -1.18
CA ILE A 118 0.07 -7.85 -1.45
C ILE A 118 1.47 -8.38 -1.28
N ILE A 119 2.34 -8.17 -2.25
CA ILE A 119 3.72 -8.68 -2.28
C ILE A 119 4.69 -7.51 -2.35
N SER A 120 5.59 -7.40 -1.39
CA SER A 120 6.65 -6.39 -1.35
C SER A 120 8.02 -7.04 -1.57
N PRO A 121 8.55 -7.01 -2.80
CA PRO A 121 9.88 -7.53 -3.11
C PRO A 121 10.96 -6.82 -2.30
N ALA A 122 11.94 -7.59 -1.79
CA ALA A 122 13.09 -7.06 -1.09
C ALA A 122 14.33 -7.95 -1.31
N MET A 123 15.25 -7.47 -2.15
CA MET A 123 16.45 -8.21 -2.54
C MET A 123 17.51 -7.28 -3.12
N ASN A 124 18.67 -7.83 -3.45
CA ASN A 124 19.71 -7.11 -4.18
C ASN A 124 19.21 -6.63 -5.55
N THR A 125 19.67 -5.46 -6.00
CA THR A 125 19.30 -4.84 -7.29
C THR A 125 19.51 -5.77 -8.48
N LYS A 126 20.62 -6.53 -8.51
CA LYS A 126 20.89 -7.48 -9.61
C LYS A 126 19.86 -8.61 -9.64
N MET A 127 19.44 -9.09 -8.47
CA MET A 127 18.36 -10.09 -8.37
C MET A 127 17.02 -9.49 -8.79
N TYR A 128 16.73 -8.26 -8.34
CA TYR A 128 15.48 -7.59 -8.71
C TYR A 128 15.35 -7.35 -10.22
N ASN A 129 16.46 -6.95 -10.87
CA ASN A 129 16.49 -6.71 -12.32
C ASN A 129 16.66 -8.00 -13.15
N ASN A 130 16.70 -9.17 -12.52
CA ASN A 130 16.80 -10.43 -13.25
C ASN A 130 15.52 -10.66 -14.09
N PRO A 131 15.65 -10.94 -15.41
CA PRO A 131 14.48 -11.11 -16.29
C PRO A 131 13.49 -12.18 -15.80
N ILE A 132 13.96 -13.28 -15.23
CA ILE A 132 13.11 -14.35 -14.69
C ILE A 132 12.28 -13.83 -13.51
N LEU A 133 12.88 -13.00 -12.65
CA LEU A 133 12.12 -12.41 -11.54
C LEU A 133 11.08 -11.42 -12.04
N GLN A 134 11.43 -10.57 -13.01
CA GLN A 134 10.47 -9.61 -13.60
C GLN A 134 9.32 -10.34 -14.27
N ASP A 135 9.56 -11.40 -15.02
CA ASP A 135 8.50 -12.22 -15.61
C ASP A 135 7.60 -12.85 -14.54
N ASN A 136 8.16 -13.35 -13.44
CA ASN A 136 7.38 -13.85 -12.32
C ASN A 136 6.53 -12.76 -11.67
N LEU A 137 7.04 -11.54 -11.50
CA LEU A 137 6.27 -10.41 -10.97
C LEU A 137 5.13 -10.01 -11.91
N ASP A 138 5.38 -9.96 -13.21
CA ASP A 138 4.37 -9.67 -14.23
C ASP A 138 3.30 -10.75 -14.30
N LYS A 139 3.70 -12.00 -14.14
CA LYS A 139 2.77 -13.13 -14.03
C LYS A 139 1.86 -12.98 -12.80
N LEU A 140 2.41 -12.61 -11.65
CA LEU A 140 1.64 -12.37 -10.44
C LEU A 140 0.68 -11.18 -10.59
N ARG A 141 1.10 -10.06 -11.23
CA ARG A 141 0.23 -8.93 -11.55
C ARG A 141 -0.98 -9.36 -12.40
N ARG A 142 -0.74 -10.20 -13.44
CA ARG A 142 -1.81 -10.74 -14.29
C ARG A 142 -2.81 -11.62 -13.52
N PHE A 143 -2.37 -12.30 -12.47
CA PHE A 143 -3.24 -13.07 -11.57
C PHE A 143 -3.89 -12.23 -10.46
N GLY A 144 -3.72 -10.91 -10.47
CA GLY A 144 -4.40 -10.00 -9.55
C GLY A 144 -3.68 -9.79 -8.21
N TYR A 145 -2.41 -10.22 -8.09
CA TYR A 145 -1.60 -9.87 -6.92
C TYR A 145 -1.18 -8.40 -6.98
N GLU A 146 -1.28 -7.71 -5.86
CA GLU A 146 -0.78 -6.34 -5.72
C GLU A 146 0.72 -6.39 -5.46
N ILE A 147 1.52 -5.83 -6.38
CA ILE A 147 2.98 -5.74 -6.21
C ILE A 147 3.34 -4.34 -5.73
N VAL A 148 3.95 -4.26 -4.55
CA VAL A 148 4.50 -2.99 -4.03
C VAL A 148 5.87 -2.79 -4.65
N GLU A 149 6.03 -1.73 -5.43
CA GLU A 149 7.32 -1.44 -6.06
C GLU A 149 8.38 -1.16 -4.98
N PRO A 150 9.57 -1.78 -5.10
CA PRO A 150 10.64 -1.52 -4.15
C PRO A 150 11.14 -0.08 -4.25
N ALA A 151 11.55 0.47 -3.12
CA ALA A 151 12.16 1.78 -3.08
C ALA A 151 13.58 1.75 -3.67
N ASN A 152 13.99 2.88 -4.23
CA ASN A 152 15.38 3.13 -4.59
C ASN A 152 16.15 3.60 -3.35
N GLY A 153 17.37 3.12 -3.19
CA GLY A 153 18.22 3.58 -2.09
C GLY A 153 19.41 2.66 -1.80
N HIS A 154 20.12 3.00 -0.72
CA HIS A 154 21.26 2.19 -0.27
C HIS A 154 20.78 0.84 0.29
N LEU A 155 21.35 -0.22 -0.20
CA LEU A 155 21.08 -1.60 0.20
C LEU A 155 22.10 -2.10 1.22
N ALA A 156 21.73 -3.10 2.01
CA ALA A 156 22.63 -3.70 3.00
C ALA A 156 23.91 -4.32 2.40
N CYS A 157 23.90 -4.62 1.10
CA CYS A 157 25.09 -5.11 0.36
C CYS A 157 26.02 -3.99 -0.12
N GLY A 158 25.81 -2.72 0.28
CA GLY A 158 26.67 -1.59 -0.10
C GLY A 158 26.40 -1.00 -1.48
N THR A 159 25.44 -1.52 -2.25
CA THR A 159 25.04 -0.97 -3.55
C THR A 159 23.80 -0.08 -3.41
N SER A 160 23.66 0.88 -4.34
CA SER A 160 22.44 1.70 -4.43
C SER A 160 21.64 1.30 -5.67
N GLY A 161 20.30 1.27 -5.53
CA GLY A 161 19.41 0.92 -6.63
C GLY A 161 18.04 0.44 -6.16
N ALA A 162 17.25 -0.09 -7.10
CA ALA A 162 15.97 -0.71 -6.81
C ALA A 162 16.15 -2.06 -6.07
N GLY A 163 15.20 -2.40 -5.20
CA GLY A 163 15.22 -3.66 -4.44
C GLY A 163 15.11 -3.49 -2.94
N LYS A 164 15.13 -2.25 -2.44
CA LYS A 164 14.92 -1.93 -1.03
C LYS A 164 13.43 -2.03 -0.69
N MET A 165 13.11 -2.76 0.40
CA MET A 165 11.74 -2.76 0.91
C MET A 165 11.30 -1.32 1.24
N PRO A 166 10.11 -0.89 0.81
CA PRO A 166 9.56 0.41 1.15
C PRO A 166 9.44 0.63 2.66
N SER A 167 9.08 1.84 3.07
CA SER A 167 8.83 2.13 4.48
C SER A 167 7.60 1.37 4.98
N GLU A 168 7.54 1.20 6.28
CA GLU A 168 6.45 0.50 6.97
C GLU A 168 5.10 1.21 6.72
N GLU A 169 5.11 2.54 6.63
CA GLU A 169 3.93 3.37 6.32
C GLU A 169 3.39 3.09 4.92
N VAL A 170 4.27 2.91 3.93
CA VAL A 170 3.89 2.57 2.55
C VAL A 170 3.23 1.21 2.50
N LEU A 171 3.78 0.21 3.19
CA LEU A 171 3.19 -1.14 3.26
C LEU A 171 1.79 -1.12 3.88
N VAL A 172 1.62 -0.37 4.96
CA VAL A 172 0.31 -0.22 5.61
C VAL A 172 -0.65 0.59 4.75
N ALA A 173 -0.16 1.59 4.01
CA ALA A 173 -1.00 2.34 3.07
C ALA A 173 -1.52 1.47 1.91
N HIS A 174 -0.72 0.52 1.40
CA HIS A 174 -1.19 -0.48 0.43
C HIS A 174 -2.29 -1.36 1.01
N LEU A 175 -2.15 -1.85 2.25
CA LEU A 175 -3.21 -2.58 2.93
C LEU A 175 -4.49 -1.72 3.06
N GLU A 176 -4.36 -0.47 3.53
CA GLU A 176 -5.51 0.45 3.60
C GLU A 176 -6.16 0.64 2.22
N ARG A 177 -5.35 0.87 1.18
CA ARG A 177 -5.85 1.02 -0.18
C ARG A 177 -6.67 -0.19 -0.64
N VAL A 178 -6.25 -1.40 -0.29
CA VAL A 178 -6.89 -2.63 -0.76
C VAL A 178 -8.17 -2.94 0.02
N ILE A 179 -8.16 -2.84 1.36
CA ILE A 179 -9.24 -3.41 2.18
C ILE A 179 -10.00 -2.43 3.08
N ALA A 180 -9.56 -1.17 3.20
CA ALA A 180 -10.16 -0.24 4.17
C ALA A 180 -11.60 0.14 3.84
N LYS A 181 -11.98 0.14 2.57
CA LYS A 181 -13.31 0.55 2.07
C LYS A 181 -13.76 -0.34 0.93
N GLU A 182 -15.06 -0.44 0.76
CA GLU A 182 -15.69 -0.98 -0.44
C GLU A 182 -15.27 -0.17 -1.67
N LYS A 183 -15.10 -0.83 -2.83
CA LYS A 183 -14.61 -0.24 -4.07
C LYS A 183 -15.75 0.23 -4.98
N ASP A 184 -16.71 0.92 -4.41
CA ASP A 184 -17.92 1.43 -5.07
C ASP A 184 -17.63 2.56 -6.08
N LEU A 185 -16.46 3.17 -6.03
CA LEU A 185 -15.99 4.17 -7.02
C LEU A 185 -14.99 3.58 -8.05
N LYS A 186 -14.86 2.25 -8.13
CA LYS A 186 -13.96 1.61 -9.09
C LYS A 186 -14.31 2.02 -10.53
N GLY A 187 -13.27 2.46 -11.28
CA GLY A 187 -13.43 2.94 -12.67
C GLY A 187 -13.98 4.36 -12.79
N LYS A 188 -14.24 5.06 -11.68
CA LYS A 188 -14.60 6.47 -11.68
C LYS A 188 -13.33 7.34 -11.58
N LYS A 189 -13.29 8.41 -12.40
CA LYS A 189 -12.27 9.46 -12.29
C LYS A 189 -12.81 10.58 -11.41
N VAL A 190 -12.04 10.97 -10.40
CA VAL A 190 -12.44 12.01 -9.44
C VAL A 190 -11.37 13.11 -9.44
N LEU A 191 -11.77 14.32 -9.79
CA LEU A 191 -10.92 15.51 -9.74
C LEU A 191 -11.24 16.28 -8.46
N VAL A 192 -10.22 16.55 -7.66
CA VAL A 192 -10.35 17.30 -6.40
C VAL A 192 -9.44 18.52 -6.44
N THR A 193 -9.95 19.68 -6.07
CA THR A 193 -9.13 20.88 -5.85
C THR A 193 -8.89 21.09 -4.37
N ALA A 194 -7.69 21.53 -4.00
CA ALA A 194 -7.34 21.77 -2.60
C ALA A 194 -6.24 22.83 -2.42
N GLY A 195 -6.10 23.31 -1.20
CA GLY A 195 -5.06 24.27 -0.83
C GLY A 195 -5.35 25.69 -1.31
N PRO A 196 -4.47 26.65 -0.94
CA PRO A 196 -4.58 28.03 -1.34
C PRO A 196 -4.01 28.26 -2.74
N THR A 197 -4.50 29.31 -3.41
CA THR A 197 -3.80 29.94 -4.54
C THR A 197 -3.00 31.13 -4.07
N ILE A 198 -2.02 31.54 -4.84
CA ILE A 198 -1.14 32.68 -4.61
C ILE A 198 -1.19 33.58 -5.83
N GLU A 199 -1.62 34.84 -5.63
CA GLU A 199 -1.66 35.84 -6.69
C GLU A 199 -0.57 36.88 -6.42
N ALA A 200 0.46 36.89 -7.26
CA ALA A 200 1.58 37.81 -7.11
C ALA A 200 1.13 39.27 -7.39
N ILE A 201 1.47 40.17 -6.48
CA ILE A 201 1.34 41.60 -6.67
C ILE A 201 2.62 42.13 -7.31
N ASP A 202 3.77 41.70 -6.82
CA ASP A 202 5.10 41.97 -7.30
C ASP A 202 6.02 40.75 -7.01
N PRO A 203 7.31 40.77 -7.34
CA PRO A 203 8.18 39.60 -7.10
C PRO A 203 8.32 39.19 -5.63
N VAL A 204 7.89 40.03 -4.68
CA VAL A 204 8.04 39.78 -3.24
C VAL A 204 6.69 39.53 -2.55
N ARG A 205 5.67 40.30 -2.93
CA ARG A 205 4.37 40.31 -2.24
C ARG A 205 3.32 39.57 -3.05
N TYR A 206 2.41 38.90 -2.35
CA TYR A 206 1.31 38.18 -2.96
C TYR A 206 0.06 38.19 -2.06
N ILE A 207 -1.09 37.95 -2.66
CA ILE A 207 -2.36 37.68 -1.98
C ILE A 207 -2.58 36.18 -1.96
N SER A 208 -3.05 35.65 -0.83
CA SER A 208 -3.39 34.25 -0.66
C SER A 208 -4.54 34.11 0.35
N ASN A 209 -5.00 32.88 0.58
CA ASN A 209 -6.04 32.56 1.56
C ASN A 209 -5.53 31.58 2.63
N HIS A 210 -6.31 31.40 3.71
CA HIS A 210 -5.95 30.54 4.84
C HIS A 210 -6.27 29.03 4.61
N SER A 211 -6.53 28.58 3.38
CA SER A 211 -6.85 27.19 3.12
C SER A 211 -5.67 26.28 3.46
N SER A 212 -5.87 25.35 4.38
CA SER A 212 -4.87 24.36 4.74
C SER A 212 -4.84 23.13 3.81
N GLY A 213 -5.80 23.01 2.90
CA GLY A 213 -5.97 21.84 2.03
C GLY A 213 -6.52 20.58 2.71
N LYS A 214 -6.67 20.55 4.03
CA LYS A 214 -7.05 19.35 4.81
C LYS A 214 -8.31 18.67 4.31
N MET A 215 -9.36 19.44 4.01
CA MET A 215 -10.64 18.88 3.56
C MET A 215 -10.52 18.23 2.18
N GLY A 216 -9.93 18.94 1.20
CA GLY A 216 -9.71 18.38 -0.14
C GLY A 216 -8.82 17.14 -0.13
N TYR A 217 -7.74 17.15 0.67
CA TYR A 217 -6.87 15.97 0.83
C TYR A 217 -7.62 14.79 1.48
N ALA A 218 -8.50 15.04 2.45
CA ALA A 218 -9.33 13.99 3.05
C ALA A 218 -10.35 13.42 2.05
N ILE A 219 -10.96 14.26 1.21
CA ILE A 219 -11.86 13.83 0.13
C ILE A 219 -11.10 12.99 -0.90
N ALA A 220 -9.95 13.47 -1.38
CA ALA A 220 -9.08 12.75 -2.32
C ALA A 220 -8.67 11.37 -1.77
N LYS A 221 -8.22 11.33 -0.50
CA LYS A 221 -7.89 10.07 0.18
C LYS A 221 -9.10 9.13 0.26
N MET A 222 -10.27 9.64 0.61
CA MET A 222 -11.47 8.82 0.74
C MET A 222 -11.92 8.26 -0.62
N ALA A 223 -11.92 9.08 -1.68
CA ALA A 223 -12.25 8.65 -3.04
C ALA A 223 -11.28 7.55 -3.52
N MET A 224 -9.98 7.73 -3.31
CA MET A 224 -8.93 6.74 -3.63
C MET A 224 -9.17 5.43 -2.86
N LEU A 225 -9.47 5.48 -1.56
CA LEU A 225 -9.75 4.29 -0.76
C LEU A 225 -11.02 3.54 -1.23
N ARG A 226 -11.97 4.25 -1.83
CA ARG A 226 -13.17 3.67 -2.48
C ARG A 226 -12.92 3.21 -3.91
N GLY A 227 -11.68 3.28 -4.41
CA GLY A 227 -11.25 2.72 -5.69
C GLY A 227 -11.34 3.66 -6.89
N ALA A 228 -11.54 4.96 -6.68
CA ALA A 228 -11.50 5.95 -7.76
C ALA A 228 -10.06 6.21 -8.23
N ASP A 229 -9.93 6.58 -9.51
CA ASP A 229 -8.73 7.23 -10.05
C ASP A 229 -8.81 8.72 -9.70
N VAL A 230 -7.95 9.17 -8.78
CA VAL A 230 -8.05 10.51 -8.21
C VAL A 230 -6.94 11.41 -8.71
N THR A 231 -7.33 12.56 -9.26
CA THR A 231 -6.40 13.68 -9.56
C THR A 231 -6.65 14.80 -8.55
N LEU A 232 -5.60 15.20 -7.85
CA LEU A 232 -5.61 16.27 -6.86
C LEU A 232 -4.87 17.49 -7.40
N VAL A 233 -5.62 18.53 -7.78
CA VAL A 233 -5.07 19.82 -8.17
C VAL A 233 -4.90 20.67 -6.91
N THR A 234 -3.66 21.00 -6.55
CA THR A 234 -3.42 21.62 -5.24
C THR A 234 -2.42 22.75 -5.27
N GLY A 235 -2.74 23.84 -4.56
CA GLY A 235 -1.77 24.84 -4.16
C GLY A 235 -0.83 24.29 -3.08
N LYS A 236 0.22 25.06 -2.78
CA LYS A 236 1.21 24.67 -1.76
C LYS A 236 0.58 24.65 -0.37
N THR A 237 0.66 23.50 0.29
CA THR A 237 0.17 23.28 1.66
C THR A 237 1.29 22.79 2.58
N ALA A 238 1.07 22.84 3.89
CA ALA A 238 1.99 22.30 4.89
C ALA A 238 1.80 20.78 5.14
N ILE A 239 0.78 20.17 4.52
CA ILE A 239 0.49 18.74 4.68
C ILE A 239 0.86 17.98 3.42
N GLU A 240 1.31 16.74 3.61
CA GLU A 240 1.67 15.84 2.50
C GLU A 240 0.41 15.36 1.76
N PRO A 241 0.44 15.32 0.42
CA PRO A 241 -0.63 14.72 -0.36
C PRO A 241 -0.85 13.25 -0.02
N PRO A 242 -2.09 12.73 -0.15
CA PRO A 242 -2.34 11.31 0.03
C PRO A 242 -1.55 10.47 -0.98
N MET A 243 -1.05 9.31 -0.53
CA MET A 243 -0.45 8.32 -1.44
C MET A 243 -1.49 7.82 -2.45
N PHE A 244 -1.04 7.36 -3.61
CA PHE A 244 -1.85 6.79 -4.70
C PHE A 244 -2.85 7.76 -5.34
N VAL A 245 -2.56 9.04 -5.28
CA VAL A 245 -3.33 10.12 -5.90
C VAL A 245 -2.40 10.84 -6.87
N ASP A 246 -2.89 11.12 -8.09
CA ASP A 246 -2.15 11.93 -9.06
C ASP A 246 -2.19 13.39 -8.63
N VAL A 247 -1.01 13.97 -8.33
CA VAL A 247 -0.91 15.32 -7.77
C VAL A 247 -0.46 16.31 -8.84
N VAL A 248 -1.28 17.33 -9.07
CA VAL A 248 -1.01 18.43 -9.99
C VAL A 248 -0.77 19.70 -9.18
N PRO A 249 0.48 20.10 -8.96
CA PRO A 249 0.79 21.32 -8.23
C PRO A 249 0.47 22.56 -9.07
N ILE A 250 -0.12 23.56 -8.41
CA ILE A 250 -0.43 24.86 -9.01
C ILE A 250 0.02 25.99 -8.07
N VAL A 251 0.04 27.20 -8.60
CA VAL A 251 0.37 28.40 -7.83
C VAL A 251 -0.81 29.35 -7.81
N SER A 252 -1.33 29.78 -8.97
CA SER A 252 -2.37 30.80 -9.10
C SER A 252 -3.75 30.21 -9.33
N ALA A 253 -4.80 31.02 -9.17
CA ALA A 253 -6.17 30.65 -9.49
C ALA A 253 -6.32 30.35 -10.99
N GLN A 254 -5.64 31.09 -11.86
CA GLN A 254 -5.62 30.80 -13.30
C GLN A 254 -5.01 29.42 -13.57
N GLY A 255 -3.88 29.08 -12.92
CA GLY A 255 -3.28 27.76 -13.05
C GLY A 255 -4.19 26.63 -12.53
N MET A 256 -4.94 26.87 -11.46
CA MET A 256 -5.95 25.93 -10.98
C MET A 256 -7.08 25.74 -11.99
N TYR A 257 -7.60 26.83 -12.54
CA TYR A 257 -8.63 26.81 -13.59
C TYR A 257 -8.17 26.00 -14.79
N ASP A 258 -6.99 26.31 -15.35
CA ASP A 258 -6.45 25.63 -16.53
C ASP A 258 -6.25 24.13 -16.28
N ALA A 259 -5.71 23.78 -15.09
CA ALA A 259 -5.50 22.40 -14.68
C ALA A 259 -6.82 21.61 -14.53
N VAL A 260 -7.87 22.25 -14.06
CA VAL A 260 -9.21 21.64 -13.93
C VAL A 260 -9.87 21.48 -15.30
N ILE A 261 -9.90 22.53 -16.11
CA ILE A 261 -10.57 22.51 -17.42
C ILE A 261 -9.92 21.51 -18.37
N SER A 262 -8.57 21.44 -18.39
CA SER A 262 -7.85 20.49 -19.26
C SER A 262 -8.09 19.02 -18.89
N ARG A 263 -8.58 18.72 -17.67
CA ARG A 263 -8.85 17.37 -17.17
C ARG A 263 -10.34 17.05 -17.05
N ARG A 264 -11.19 18.03 -17.34
CA ARG A 264 -12.63 17.85 -17.34
C ARG A 264 -13.03 17.02 -18.57
N SER A 265 -13.76 15.92 -18.37
CA SER A 265 -14.43 15.24 -19.48
C SER A 265 -15.72 15.97 -19.84
N GLU A 266 -16.09 16.00 -21.11
CA GLU A 266 -17.34 16.65 -21.57
C GLU A 266 -18.62 15.98 -21.04
N GLU A 267 -18.50 14.75 -20.52
CA GLU A 267 -19.63 13.93 -20.04
C GLU A 267 -20.21 14.36 -18.66
N HIS A 268 -19.55 15.27 -17.93
CA HIS A 268 -19.96 15.69 -16.59
C HIS A 268 -20.18 17.20 -16.44
N THR A 269 -20.94 17.79 -17.35
CA THR A 269 -21.27 19.24 -17.34
C THR A 269 -22.23 19.64 -16.22
N SER A 270 -22.95 18.70 -15.60
CA SER A 270 -23.97 18.99 -14.58
C SER A 270 -23.42 19.40 -13.21
N GLU A 271 -22.14 19.11 -12.91
CA GLU A 271 -21.56 19.42 -11.59
C GLU A 271 -20.81 20.77 -11.53
N LEU A 272 -20.72 21.49 -12.64
CA LEU A 272 -20.07 22.81 -12.69
C LEU A 272 -20.87 23.92 -11.99
N GLN A 273 -22.14 23.75 -11.76
CA GLN A 273 -22.95 24.74 -11.04
C GLN A 273 -22.53 24.88 -9.56
N SER A 274 -21.90 23.83 -8.99
CA SER A 274 -21.39 23.91 -7.61
C SER A 274 -20.05 24.64 -7.50
N LEU A 275 -19.22 24.64 -8.56
CA LEU A 275 -17.94 25.35 -8.58
C LEU A 275 -18.06 26.86 -8.67
N THR A 276 -19.07 27.36 -9.33
CA THR A 276 -19.37 28.82 -9.41
C THR A 276 -19.90 29.37 -8.09
N ASN A 277 -20.51 28.54 -7.25
CA ASN A 277 -21.01 28.95 -5.92
C ASN A 277 -19.96 28.84 -4.81
N LEU A 278 -18.81 28.20 -5.04
CA LEU A 278 -17.72 28.07 -4.07
C LEU A 278 -16.71 29.23 -4.12
N VAL A 279 -16.79 30.10 -5.12
CA VAL A 279 -15.91 31.28 -5.26
C VAL A 279 -16.40 32.48 -4.44
N CYS A 280 -17.59 32.42 -3.85
CA CYS A 280 -18.20 33.53 -3.13
C CYS A 280 -18.61 33.18 -1.69
N ARG A 281 -17.71 32.57 -0.89
CA ARG A 281 -17.84 32.56 0.58
C ARG A 281 -16.49 32.42 1.27
#